data_6112864a17000c011b98fe04fece0a98
#
_entry.id   6112864a17000c011b98fe04fece0a98
#
_cell.length_a   1.000
_cell.length_b   1.000
_cell.length_c   1.000
_cell.angle_alpha   90.00
_cell.angle_beta   90.00
_cell.angle_gamma   90.00
#
_symmetry.space_group_name_H-M   'P 1'
#
loop_
_entity.id
_entity.type
_entity.pdbx_description
1 polymer ?
#
loop_
_entity_poly.entity_id
_entity_poly.type
_entity_poly.pdbx_seq_one_letter_code
_entity_poly.pdbx_strand_id
1 'polypeptide(L)'
;MVEKGAVDDADFLFGVHLRPIEELSLKQAASSIRHGAAGFLEGTIHGEDAHGARPHQGINAIDVISMINIGLKNIWLRPQSSYSVKMTRCQAGGDNLNIIPGNGHFSLDVRAENNTLLEELKKRIEHVIESAASMGSKTSYEWIDLAPGAEVSEEAERFMRKGILEVYGEDKCTGPLYTTGSDDFHYYTVKRPYLKAVMLGLGADLQPGLHHPYMKFDHSCIMDGVEILKQTVLKVLEDRG
;
A
#
# COMPACT_ATOMS: atom_id res chain seq x y z
N MET A 1 17.62 4.67 -1.03
CA MET A 1 18.13 6.06 -1.14
C MET A 1 18.09 6.77 0.21
N VAL A 2 17.00 6.73 0.97
CA VAL A 2 16.88 7.39 2.29
C VAL A 2 17.93 6.94 3.30
N GLU A 3 18.26 5.64 3.35
CA GLU A 3 19.31 5.09 4.24
C GLU A 3 20.73 5.53 3.88
N LYS A 4 20.93 6.05 2.66
CA LYS A 4 22.20 6.62 2.19
C LYS A 4 22.30 8.14 2.39
N GLY A 5 21.34 8.72 3.12
CA GLY A 5 21.33 10.16 3.44
C GLY A 5 20.95 11.08 2.29
N ALA A 6 20.31 10.56 1.21
CA ALA A 6 20.02 11.36 0.01
C ALA A 6 19.10 12.58 0.26
N VAL A 7 18.40 12.61 1.39
CA VAL A 7 17.46 13.69 1.76
C VAL A 7 17.72 14.26 3.15
N ASP A 8 18.87 13.94 3.76
CA ASP A 8 19.15 14.33 5.15
C ASP A 8 19.31 15.86 5.32
N ASP A 9 19.72 16.55 4.26
CA ASP A 9 19.88 18.02 4.23
C ASP A 9 18.67 18.73 3.58
N ALA A 10 17.60 18.00 3.26
CA ALA A 10 16.42 18.56 2.61
C ALA A 10 15.32 18.91 3.60
N ASP A 11 14.70 20.09 3.44
CA ASP A 11 13.48 20.47 4.17
C ASP A 11 12.22 20.01 3.45
N PHE A 12 12.23 19.98 2.12
CA PHE A 12 11.13 19.62 1.26
C PHE A 12 11.49 18.54 0.27
N LEU A 13 10.53 17.66 -0.02
CA LEU A 13 10.61 16.65 -1.08
C LEU A 13 9.33 16.68 -1.92
N PHE A 14 9.51 16.94 -3.21
CA PHE A 14 8.42 16.96 -4.18
C PHE A 14 8.55 15.79 -5.15
N GLY A 15 7.53 14.94 -5.21
CA GLY A 15 7.41 13.87 -6.19
C GLY A 15 6.34 14.19 -7.24
N VAL A 16 6.28 13.39 -8.30
CA VAL A 16 5.23 13.42 -9.32
C VAL A 16 4.85 12.01 -9.73
N HIS A 17 3.56 11.76 -9.88
CA HIS A 17 3.05 10.51 -10.41
C HIS A 17 1.91 10.76 -11.40
N LEU A 18 1.97 10.09 -12.57
CA LEU A 18 0.87 10.14 -13.54
C LEU A 18 -0.35 9.43 -12.98
N ARG A 19 -1.54 9.96 -13.31
CA ARG A 19 -2.79 9.35 -12.87
C ARG A 19 -3.61 8.84 -14.05
N PRO A 20 -4.34 7.70 -13.89
CA PRO A 20 -5.27 7.23 -14.89
C PRO A 20 -6.28 8.31 -15.29
N ILE A 21 -6.77 8.26 -16.53
CA ILE A 21 -7.72 9.25 -17.08
C ILE A 21 -9.01 9.36 -16.27
N GLU A 22 -9.41 8.27 -15.60
CA GLU A 22 -10.57 8.22 -14.73
C GLU A 22 -10.41 9.09 -13.47
N GLU A 23 -9.17 9.40 -13.09
CA GLU A 23 -8.85 10.24 -11.94
C GLU A 23 -8.47 11.66 -12.36
N LEU A 24 -7.60 11.80 -13.37
CA LEU A 24 -7.14 13.08 -13.89
C LEU A 24 -6.96 13.01 -15.42
N SER A 25 -7.68 13.87 -16.13
CA SER A 25 -7.46 14.08 -17.56
C SER A 25 -6.24 14.95 -17.83
N LEU A 26 -5.75 14.96 -19.08
CA LEU A 26 -4.68 15.85 -19.53
C LEU A 26 -4.96 17.31 -19.13
N LYS A 27 -3.92 18.02 -18.70
CA LYS A 27 -4.03 19.40 -18.18
C LYS A 27 -4.80 19.56 -16.86
N GLN A 28 -5.03 18.47 -16.13
CA GLN A 28 -5.47 18.51 -14.74
C GLN A 28 -4.34 18.08 -13.82
N ALA A 29 -4.30 18.62 -12.61
CA ALA A 29 -3.32 18.24 -11.60
C ALA A 29 -3.92 18.29 -10.19
N ALA A 30 -3.54 17.32 -9.36
CA ALA A 30 -3.90 17.25 -7.97
C ALA A 30 -2.75 17.71 -7.07
N SER A 31 -3.07 18.52 -6.05
CA SER A 31 -2.08 19.08 -5.12
C SER A 31 -1.35 18.03 -4.32
N SER A 32 -1.96 16.87 -4.11
CA SER A 32 -1.32 15.71 -3.47
C SER A 32 -1.97 14.40 -3.90
N ILE A 33 -1.21 13.30 -3.77
CA ILE A 33 -1.74 11.94 -3.82
C ILE A 33 -1.59 11.32 -2.43
N ARG A 34 -2.73 10.91 -1.86
CA ARG A 34 -2.81 10.25 -0.56
C ARG A 34 -2.96 8.75 -0.77
N HIS A 35 -1.81 8.08 -0.92
CA HIS A 35 -1.75 6.64 -1.04
C HIS A 35 -2.08 5.96 0.29
N GLY A 36 -2.79 4.83 0.21
CA GLY A 36 -2.98 3.94 1.36
C GLY A 36 -1.70 3.18 1.72
N ALA A 37 -1.70 2.60 2.92
CA ALA A 37 -0.67 1.68 3.37
C ALA A 37 -0.98 0.26 2.91
N ALA A 38 0.06 -0.53 2.61
CA ALA A 38 -0.06 -1.92 2.20
C ALA A 38 0.92 -2.83 2.93
N GLY A 39 0.55 -4.09 3.08
CA GLY A 39 1.43 -5.12 3.62
C GLY A 39 1.15 -6.47 3.01
N PHE A 40 2.19 -7.25 2.77
CA PHE A 40 2.11 -8.63 2.32
C PHE A 40 2.70 -9.56 3.38
N LEU A 41 1.98 -10.65 3.66
CA LEU A 41 2.41 -11.64 4.63
C LEU A 41 2.41 -13.02 3.97
N GLU A 42 3.45 -13.79 4.24
CA GLU A 42 3.48 -15.22 3.95
C GLU A 42 3.49 -16.01 5.25
N GLY A 43 2.71 -17.11 5.27
CA GLY A 43 2.60 -17.99 6.42
C GLY A 43 2.72 -19.47 6.04
N THR A 44 3.27 -20.25 6.97
CA THR A 44 3.42 -21.69 6.83
C THR A 44 2.82 -22.38 8.04
N ILE A 45 2.01 -23.39 7.78
CA ILE A 45 1.44 -24.29 8.79
C ILE A 45 2.31 -25.54 8.87
N HIS A 46 2.67 -25.90 10.08
CA HIS A 46 3.37 -27.14 10.44
C HIS A 46 2.46 -27.98 11.35
N GLY A 47 1.69 -28.83 10.75
CA GLY A 47 0.83 -29.82 11.40
C GLY A 47 1.46 -31.22 11.30
N GLU A 48 0.64 -32.27 11.12
CA GLU A 48 1.08 -33.65 11.06
C GLU A 48 0.28 -34.45 10.04
N ASP A 49 1.00 -35.13 9.13
CA ASP A 49 0.38 -36.01 8.14
C ASP A 49 -0.26 -37.22 8.79
N ALA A 50 -1.44 -37.61 8.32
CA ALA A 50 -2.09 -38.82 8.80
C ALA A 50 -2.94 -39.48 7.72
N HIS A 51 -3.25 -40.76 7.92
CA HIS A 51 -4.20 -41.46 7.08
C HIS A 51 -5.61 -40.88 7.29
N GLY A 52 -6.34 -40.61 6.22
CA GLY A 52 -7.69 -40.01 6.27
C GLY A 52 -8.71 -40.76 7.15
N ALA A 53 -8.55 -42.06 7.32
CA ALA A 53 -9.37 -42.87 8.23
C ALA A 53 -8.96 -42.78 9.72
N ARG A 54 -7.85 -42.06 10.03
CA ARG A 54 -7.29 -41.89 11.37
C ARG A 54 -7.01 -40.43 11.71
N PRO A 55 -8.02 -39.54 11.62
CA PRO A 55 -7.80 -38.08 11.77
C PRO A 55 -7.25 -37.69 13.15
N HIS A 56 -7.49 -38.50 14.16
CA HIS A 56 -6.99 -38.27 15.53
C HIS A 56 -5.46 -38.39 15.66
N GLN A 57 -4.76 -38.85 14.60
CA GLN A 57 -3.29 -39.01 14.57
C GLN A 57 -2.61 -37.88 13.81
N GLY A 58 -3.36 -36.94 13.21
CA GLY A 58 -2.83 -35.86 12.40
C GLY A 58 -3.32 -34.49 12.82
N ILE A 59 -2.69 -33.49 12.24
CA ILE A 59 -3.11 -32.07 12.34
C ILE A 59 -3.22 -31.54 10.93
N ASN A 60 -4.45 -31.34 10.48
CA ASN A 60 -4.76 -30.97 9.10
C ASN A 60 -4.45 -29.50 8.80
N ALA A 61 -3.45 -29.22 7.99
CA ALA A 61 -3.10 -27.86 7.58
C ALA A 61 -4.25 -27.14 6.85
N ILE A 62 -5.10 -27.86 6.11
CA ILE A 62 -6.25 -27.25 5.43
C ILE A 62 -7.24 -26.68 6.44
N ASP A 63 -7.52 -27.40 7.53
CA ASP A 63 -8.45 -26.94 8.57
C ASP A 63 -7.90 -25.72 9.29
N VAL A 64 -6.59 -25.71 9.59
CA VAL A 64 -5.89 -24.58 10.22
C VAL A 64 -5.96 -23.34 9.34
N ILE A 65 -5.62 -23.47 8.04
CA ILE A 65 -5.70 -22.34 7.09
C ILE A 65 -7.12 -21.83 6.94
N SER A 66 -8.11 -22.76 6.92
CA SER A 66 -9.52 -22.41 6.84
C SER A 66 -9.97 -21.60 8.05
N MET A 67 -9.54 -21.99 9.26
CA MET A 67 -9.83 -21.26 10.49
C MET A 67 -9.18 -19.87 10.48
N ILE A 68 -7.92 -19.76 10.05
CA ILE A 68 -7.25 -18.47 9.87
C ILE A 68 -8.08 -17.60 8.91
N ASN A 69 -8.45 -18.10 7.74
CA ASN A 69 -9.23 -17.33 6.75
C ASN A 69 -10.59 -16.86 7.28
N ILE A 70 -11.27 -17.68 8.09
CA ILE A 70 -12.51 -17.29 8.76
C ILE A 70 -12.24 -16.21 9.81
N GLY A 71 -11.18 -16.37 10.61
CA GLY A 71 -10.76 -15.39 11.61
C GLY A 71 -10.42 -14.02 11.00
N LEU A 72 -9.71 -14.01 9.87
CA LEU A 72 -9.39 -12.77 9.15
C LEU A 72 -10.63 -12.01 8.69
N LYS A 73 -11.69 -12.71 8.26
CA LYS A 73 -12.97 -12.09 7.86
C LYS A 73 -13.76 -11.52 9.05
N ASN A 74 -13.41 -11.89 10.27
CA ASN A 74 -14.02 -11.39 11.50
C ASN A 74 -13.19 -10.29 12.19
N ILE A 75 -12.19 -9.75 11.52
CA ILE A 75 -11.49 -8.55 12.00
C ILE A 75 -12.39 -7.35 11.74
N TRP A 76 -12.88 -6.73 12.82
CA TRP A 76 -13.71 -5.54 12.78
C TRP A 76 -12.94 -4.36 13.35
N LEU A 77 -12.78 -3.31 12.52
CA LEU A 77 -12.24 -2.01 12.93
C LEU A 77 -13.37 -0.98 12.97
N ARG A 78 -13.04 0.29 13.15
CA ARG A 78 -14.03 1.36 13.15
C ARG A 78 -14.78 1.38 11.80
N PRO A 79 -16.12 1.54 11.78
CA PRO A 79 -16.90 1.49 10.55
C PRO A 79 -16.49 2.50 9.48
N GLN A 80 -15.89 3.63 9.88
CA GLN A 80 -15.43 4.69 8.97
C GLN A 80 -14.05 4.40 8.36
N SER A 81 -13.34 3.38 8.87
CA SER A 81 -11.99 3.05 8.39
C SER A 81 -12.04 2.24 7.12
N SER A 82 -11.23 2.62 6.12
CA SER A 82 -11.08 1.86 4.89
C SER A 82 -9.91 0.88 5.00
N TYR A 83 -10.21 -0.42 4.94
CA TYR A 83 -9.21 -1.47 5.00
C TYR A 83 -9.64 -2.72 4.24
N SER A 84 -8.68 -3.57 3.92
CA SER A 84 -8.92 -4.88 3.32
C SER A 84 -7.87 -5.89 3.79
N VAL A 85 -8.32 -7.08 4.18
CA VAL A 85 -7.46 -8.24 4.47
C VAL A 85 -7.94 -9.39 3.60
N LYS A 86 -7.09 -9.87 2.71
CA LYS A 86 -7.41 -10.95 1.77
C LYS A 86 -6.36 -12.04 1.80
N MET A 87 -6.80 -13.28 1.95
CA MET A 87 -5.94 -14.43 1.64
C MET A 87 -5.92 -14.57 0.11
N THR A 88 -4.73 -14.37 -0.48
CA THR A 88 -4.52 -14.36 -1.93
C THR A 88 -3.89 -15.65 -2.46
N ARG A 89 -3.35 -16.47 -1.56
CA ARG A 89 -2.75 -17.77 -1.86
C ARG A 89 -3.07 -18.74 -0.74
N CYS A 90 -3.36 -19.99 -1.11
CA CYS A 90 -3.54 -21.10 -0.19
C CYS A 90 -3.11 -22.38 -0.88
N GLN A 91 -2.20 -23.14 -0.26
CA GLN A 91 -1.68 -24.39 -0.77
C GLN A 91 -1.53 -25.39 0.37
N ALA A 92 -2.20 -26.54 0.27
CA ALA A 92 -2.01 -27.67 1.17
C ALA A 92 -2.52 -28.94 0.48
N GLY A 93 -2.00 -30.10 0.88
CA GLY A 93 -2.32 -31.39 0.29
C GLY A 93 -1.51 -31.69 -0.99
N GLY A 94 -1.60 -32.94 -1.43
CA GLY A 94 -0.94 -33.47 -2.62
C GLY A 94 -1.86 -34.43 -3.39
N ASP A 95 -1.27 -35.28 -4.22
CA ASP A 95 -2.03 -36.15 -5.13
C ASP A 95 -2.75 -37.32 -4.44
N ASN A 96 -2.33 -37.67 -3.22
CA ASN A 96 -2.91 -38.77 -2.46
C ASN A 96 -4.18 -38.34 -1.70
N LEU A 97 -5.34 -38.73 -2.18
CA LEU A 97 -6.63 -38.30 -1.64
C LEU A 97 -6.97 -38.85 -0.24
N ASN A 98 -6.23 -39.84 0.26
CA ASN A 98 -6.45 -40.47 1.55
C ASN A 98 -5.43 -40.01 2.62
N ILE A 99 -4.66 -38.96 2.38
CA ILE A 99 -3.72 -38.39 3.32
C ILE A 99 -4.23 -37.02 3.80
N ILE A 100 -4.29 -36.85 5.12
CA ILE A 100 -4.45 -35.54 5.76
C ILE A 100 -3.12 -34.81 5.65
N PRO A 101 -3.07 -33.62 5.03
CA PRO A 101 -1.80 -32.90 4.88
C PRO A 101 -1.42 -32.15 6.15
N GLY A 102 -0.21 -32.39 6.65
CA GLY A 102 0.36 -31.67 7.80
C GLY A 102 0.98 -30.33 7.42
N ASN A 103 1.33 -30.11 6.17
CA ASN A 103 1.97 -28.87 5.75
C ASN A 103 1.06 -28.03 4.83
N GLY A 104 1.12 -26.71 5.02
CA GLY A 104 0.38 -25.76 4.18
C GLY A 104 1.01 -24.39 4.17
N HIS A 105 0.72 -23.63 3.10
CA HIS A 105 1.20 -22.27 2.90
C HIS A 105 0.06 -21.34 2.55
N PHE A 106 0.13 -20.10 3.01
CA PHE A 106 -0.83 -19.05 2.65
C PHE A 106 -0.13 -17.70 2.50
N SER A 107 -0.75 -16.81 1.72
CA SER A 107 -0.29 -15.42 1.61
C SER A 107 -1.47 -14.47 1.78
N LEU A 108 -1.19 -13.30 2.35
CA LEU A 108 -2.17 -12.24 2.57
C LEU A 108 -1.77 -10.97 1.84
N ASP A 109 -2.75 -10.28 1.26
CA ASP A 109 -2.71 -8.88 0.85
C ASP A 109 -3.51 -8.06 1.87
N VAL A 110 -2.85 -7.09 2.49
CA VAL A 110 -3.42 -6.22 3.53
C VAL A 110 -3.34 -4.78 3.07
N ARG A 111 -4.46 -4.07 3.11
CA ARG A 111 -4.56 -2.66 2.75
C ARG A 111 -5.19 -1.87 3.88
N ALA A 112 -4.71 -0.65 4.09
CA ALA A 112 -5.24 0.27 5.07
C ALA A 112 -5.16 1.71 4.55
N GLU A 113 -6.07 2.57 4.98
CA GLU A 113 -6.08 3.98 4.56
C GLU A 113 -4.88 4.79 5.07
N ASN A 114 -4.23 4.32 6.15
CA ASN A 114 -3.07 4.99 6.76
C ASN A 114 -2.18 4.02 7.55
N ASN A 115 -1.01 4.50 7.98
CA ASN A 115 -0.01 3.71 8.69
C ASN A 115 -0.51 3.21 10.06
N THR A 116 -1.22 4.04 10.82
CA THR A 116 -1.76 3.66 12.14
C THR A 116 -2.73 2.49 12.02
N LEU A 117 -3.60 2.53 11.02
CA LEU A 117 -4.58 1.48 10.78
C LEU A 117 -3.90 0.19 10.31
N LEU A 118 -2.83 0.29 9.47
CA LEU A 118 -2.05 -0.87 9.07
C LEU A 118 -1.41 -1.57 10.27
N GLU A 119 -0.83 -0.81 11.21
CA GLU A 119 -0.23 -1.39 12.42
C GLU A 119 -1.28 -2.03 13.34
N GLU A 120 -2.48 -1.48 13.42
CA GLU A 120 -3.59 -2.11 14.13
C GLU A 120 -4.03 -3.42 13.46
N LEU A 121 -4.16 -3.42 12.12
CA LEU A 121 -4.48 -4.62 11.35
C LEU A 121 -3.44 -5.71 11.52
N LYS A 122 -2.15 -5.37 11.46
CA LYS A 122 -1.06 -6.33 11.66
C LYS A 122 -1.21 -7.08 12.98
N LYS A 123 -1.39 -6.37 14.07
CA LYS A 123 -1.60 -6.97 15.41
C LYS A 123 -2.81 -7.91 15.46
N ARG A 124 -3.91 -7.55 14.81
CA ARG A 124 -5.12 -8.39 14.76
C ARG A 124 -4.93 -9.63 13.90
N ILE A 125 -4.25 -9.48 12.75
CA ILE A 125 -3.92 -10.59 11.85
C ILE A 125 -2.98 -11.58 12.57
N GLU A 126 -1.94 -11.09 13.21
CA GLU A 126 -1.00 -11.90 14.00
C GLU A 126 -1.73 -12.67 15.11
N HIS A 127 -2.63 -12.01 15.85
CA HIS A 127 -3.45 -12.65 16.85
C HIS A 127 -4.37 -13.75 16.28
N VAL A 128 -4.97 -13.55 15.10
CA VAL A 128 -5.76 -14.57 14.40
C VAL A 128 -4.90 -15.78 14.05
N ILE A 129 -3.70 -15.54 13.48
CA ILE A 129 -2.78 -16.60 13.10
C ILE A 129 -2.32 -17.39 14.33
N GLU A 130 -1.94 -16.70 15.40
CA GLU A 130 -1.51 -17.33 16.66
C GLU A 130 -2.63 -18.11 17.34
N SER A 131 -3.87 -17.62 17.28
CA SER A 131 -5.02 -18.32 17.82
C SER A 131 -5.28 -19.66 17.14
N ALA A 132 -4.92 -19.81 15.88
CA ALA A 132 -5.05 -21.07 15.14
C ALA A 132 -4.10 -22.16 15.65
N ALA A 133 -3.03 -21.81 16.40
CA ALA A 133 -2.17 -22.77 17.07
C ALA A 133 -2.93 -23.63 18.11
N SER A 134 -4.09 -23.18 18.60
CA SER A 134 -4.98 -23.97 19.46
C SER A 134 -5.45 -25.28 18.82
N MET A 135 -5.36 -25.41 17.48
CA MET A 135 -5.61 -26.65 16.74
C MET A 135 -4.44 -27.64 16.80
N GLY A 136 -3.39 -27.33 17.54
CA GLY A 136 -2.20 -28.20 17.72
C GLY A 136 -1.08 -27.98 16.69
N SER A 137 -1.27 -27.12 15.69
CA SER A 137 -0.25 -26.82 14.69
C SER A 137 0.77 -25.80 15.22
N LYS A 138 1.95 -25.79 14.61
CA LYS A 138 2.88 -24.65 14.68
C LYS A 138 2.69 -23.80 13.43
N THR A 139 2.62 -22.49 13.61
CA THR A 139 2.50 -21.56 12.50
C THR A 139 3.68 -20.60 12.53
N SER A 140 4.35 -20.45 11.40
CA SER A 140 5.35 -19.41 11.17
C SER A 140 4.85 -18.43 10.13
N TYR A 141 5.17 -17.16 10.27
CA TYR A 141 4.79 -16.13 9.30
C TYR A 141 5.82 -15.01 9.25
N GLU A 142 5.85 -14.32 8.12
CA GLU A 142 6.72 -13.17 7.89
C GLU A 142 6.00 -12.11 7.07
N TRP A 143 6.18 -10.84 7.43
CA TRP A 143 5.80 -9.71 6.60
C TRP A 143 6.90 -9.48 5.57
N ILE A 144 6.63 -9.82 4.30
CA ILE A 144 7.62 -9.81 3.22
C ILE A 144 7.78 -8.47 2.54
N ASP A 145 6.75 -7.64 2.57
CA ASP A 145 6.80 -6.27 2.06
C ASP A 145 5.77 -5.39 2.81
N LEU A 146 6.17 -4.15 3.07
CA LEU A 146 5.35 -3.14 3.73
C LEU A 146 5.54 -1.83 2.98
N ALA A 147 4.50 -1.30 2.37
CA ALA A 147 4.52 0.02 1.76
C ALA A 147 3.74 1.00 2.64
N PRO A 148 4.37 2.04 3.16
CA PRO A 148 3.69 3.00 4.02
C PRO A 148 2.67 3.83 3.26
N GLY A 149 1.60 4.22 3.95
CA GLY A 149 0.66 5.21 3.46
C GLY A 149 1.25 6.61 3.47
N ALA A 150 0.63 7.49 2.71
CA ALA A 150 1.08 8.86 2.53
C ALA A 150 0.96 9.67 3.84
N GLU A 151 2.07 10.24 4.29
CA GLU A 151 2.14 11.28 5.31
C GLU A 151 2.45 12.60 4.62
N VAL A 152 1.41 13.29 4.14
CA VAL A 152 1.53 14.50 3.34
C VAL A 152 1.70 15.72 4.26
N SER A 153 2.73 16.53 4.03
CA SER A 153 2.88 17.82 4.68
C SER A 153 1.92 18.85 4.09
N GLU A 154 1.05 19.43 4.92
CA GLU A 154 0.12 20.49 4.50
C GLU A 154 0.85 21.71 3.93
N GLU A 155 2.04 22.03 4.47
CA GLU A 155 2.85 23.12 3.96
C GLU A 155 3.39 22.83 2.57
N ALA A 156 3.93 21.62 2.34
CA ALA A 156 4.41 21.19 1.03
C ALA A 156 3.25 21.14 0.00
N GLU A 157 2.09 20.65 0.42
CA GLU A 157 0.88 20.62 -0.42
C GLU A 157 0.41 22.03 -0.80
N ARG A 158 0.46 22.99 0.13
CA ARG A 158 0.14 24.39 -0.16
C ARG A 158 1.05 24.97 -1.24
N PHE A 159 2.36 24.71 -1.21
CA PHE A 159 3.28 25.13 -2.25
C PHE A 159 3.04 24.43 -3.57
N MET A 160 2.78 23.13 -3.55
CA MET A 160 2.43 22.38 -4.75
C MET A 160 1.17 22.96 -5.41
N ARG A 161 0.13 23.25 -4.63
CA ARG A 161 -1.08 23.90 -5.13
C ARG A 161 -0.77 25.24 -5.79
N LYS A 162 0.06 26.10 -5.17
CA LYS A 162 0.49 27.36 -5.78
C LYS A 162 1.19 27.14 -7.13
N GLY A 163 2.09 26.14 -7.22
CA GLY A 163 2.76 25.79 -8.46
C GLY A 163 1.79 25.34 -9.56
N ILE A 164 0.77 24.54 -9.22
CA ILE A 164 -0.28 24.13 -10.16
C ILE A 164 -1.07 25.36 -10.66
N LEU A 165 -1.45 26.26 -9.76
CA LEU A 165 -2.23 27.45 -10.11
C LEU A 165 -1.50 28.36 -11.10
N GLU A 166 -0.18 28.51 -10.98
CA GLU A 166 0.64 29.30 -11.90
C GLU A 166 0.64 28.71 -13.32
N VAL A 167 0.57 27.39 -13.47
CA VAL A 167 0.68 26.71 -14.77
C VAL A 167 -0.69 26.43 -15.40
N TYR A 168 -1.63 25.97 -14.59
CA TYR A 168 -2.91 25.47 -15.08
C TYR A 168 -4.12 26.35 -14.69
N GLY A 169 -3.97 27.22 -13.67
CA GLY A 169 -5.10 27.99 -13.12
C GLY A 169 -5.99 27.15 -12.20
N GLU A 170 -6.96 27.82 -11.58
CA GLU A 170 -7.88 27.23 -10.57
C GLU A 170 -8.73 26.09 -11.12
N ASP A 171 -9.29 26.25 -12.33
CA ASP A 171 -10.22 25.29 -12.94
C ASP A 171 -9.62 23.91 -13.20
N LYS A 172 -8.29 23.82 -13.25
CA LYS A 172 -7.53 22.59 -13.54
C LYS A 172 -6.80 22.02 -12.34
N CYS A 173 -6.79 22.75 -11.23
CA CYS A 173 -6.22 22.31 -9.96
C CYS A 173 -7.28 21.56 -9.16
N THR A 174 -7.12 20.25 -9.02
CA THR A 174 -8.00 19.47 -8.14
C THR A 174 -7.46 19.45 -6.71
N GLY A 175 -8.30 19.08 -5.76
CA GLY A 175 -7.87 18.78 -4.40
C GLY A 175 -7.06 17.50 -4.32
N PRO A 176 -6.76 17.04 -3.09
CA PRO A 176 -6.08 15.77 -2.85
C PRO A 176 -6.77 14.58 -3.52
N LEU A 177 -5.98 13.70 -4.14
CA LEU A 177 -6.45 12.39 -4.60
C LEU A 177 -6.22 11.34 -3.52
N TYR A 178 -7.21 10.48 -3.32
CA TYR A 178 -7.12 9.33 -2.42
C TYR A 178 -7.11 8.04 -3.23
N THR A 179 -6.16 7.16 -2.95
CA THR A 179 -6.03 5.88 -3.64
C THR A 179 -5.66 4.76 -2.67
N THR A 180 -6.15 3.57 -2.94
CA THR A 180 -5.78 2.34 -2.21
C THR A 180 -4.45 1.76 -2.67
N GLY A 181 -3.86 2.29 -3.74
CA GLY A 181 -2.49 2.00 -4.14
C GLY A 181 -1.50 2.46 -3.08
N SER A 182 -0.30 1.92 -3.12
CA SER A 182 0.83 2.30 -2.26
C SER A 182 2.00 2.74 -3.12
N ASP A 183 2.92 3.53 -2.54
CA ASP A 183 4.10 4.04 -3.24
C ASP A 183 5.30 4.09 -2.29
N ASP A 184 6.48 3.70 -2.75
CA ASP A 184 7.70 3.67 -1.95
C ASP A 184 8.24 5.08 -1.64
N PHE A 185 7.76 6.12 -2.33
CA PHE A 185 8.03 7.52 -2.00
C PHE A 185 7.73 7.83 -0.53
N HIS A 186 6.71 7.22 0.06
CA HIS A 186 6.30 7.51 1.43
C HIS A 186 7.26 6.96 2.50
N TYR A 187 8.22 6.11 2.12
CA TYR A 187 9.31 5.75 3.03
C TYR A 187 10.18 6.93 3.45
N TYR A 188 10.27 7.98 2.62
CA TYR A 188 11.04 9.16 2.96
C TYR A 188 10.51 9.84 4.22
N THR A 189 9.20 10.06 4.32
CA THR A 189 8.58 10.70 5.49
C THR A 189 8.57 9.80 6.73
N VAL A 190 8.37 8.50 6.56
CA VAL A 190 8.43 7.54 7.66
C VAL A 190 9.83 7.45 8.27
N LYS A 191 10.89 7.47 7.42
CA LYS A 191 12.28 7.40 7.87
C LYS A 191 12.85 8.76 8.29
N ARG A 192 12.27 9.85 7.80
CA ARG A 192 12.66 11.25 8.08
C ARG A 192 11.42 12.09 8.37
N PRO A 193 10.82 11.98 9.60
CA PRO A 193 9.57 12.67 9.93
C PRO A 193 9.62 14.20 9.87
N TYR A 194 10.82 14.79 9.84
CA TYR A 194 11.00 16.23 9.68
C TYR A 194 10.83 16.69 8.22
N LEU A 195 10.95 15.77 7.26
CA LEU A 195 10.91 16.07 5.83
C LEU A 195 9.47 16.41 5.40
N LYS A 196 9.28 17.59 4.85
CA LYS A 196 8.00 18.05 4.32
C LYS A 196 7.83 17.53 2.90
N ALA A 197 7.08 16.45 2.72
CA ALA A 197 6.94 15.78 1.44
C ALA A 197 5.51 15.86 0.90
N VAL A 198 5.40 15.92 -0.43
CA VAL A 198 4.15 15.82 -1.18
C VAL A 198 4.41 15.26 -2.58
N MET A 199 3.47 14.50 -3.10
CA MET A 199 3.51 13.97 -4.48
C MET A 199 2.41 14.60 -5.31
N LEU A 200 2.80 15.27 -6.41
CA LEU A 200 1.93 15.81 -7.44
C LEU A 200 1.21 14.68 -8.18
N GLY A 201 -0.11 14.76 -8.29
CA GLY A 201 -0.87 13.96 -9.25
C GLY A 201 -0.95 14.70 -10.58
N LEU A 202 -0.47 14.08 -11.66
CA LEU A 202 -0.45 14.71 -12.98
C LEU A 202 -1.33 13.94 -13.97
N GLY A 203 -2.30 14.64 -14.57
CA GLY A 203 -3.15 14.12 -15.63
C GLY A 203 -2.39 14.04 -16.96
N ALA A 204 -2.55 12.93 -17.65
CA ALA A 204 -1.83 12.62 -18.88
C ALA A 204 -2.68 11.76 -19.85
N ASP A 205 -3.99 11.70 -19.66
CA ASP A 205 -4.89 10.79 -20.37
C ASP A 205 -4.38 9.35 -20.42
N LEU A 206 -3.79 8.92 -19.28
CA LEU A 206 -3.19 7.60 -19.14
C LEU A 206 -4.25 6.51 -19.20
N GLN A 207 -4.08 5.57 -20.13
CA GLN A 207 -4.99 4.44 -20.38
C GLN A 207 -4.20 3.17 -20.76
N PRO A 208 -4.78 1.96 -20.56
CA PRO A 208 -6.00 1.66 -19.84
C PRO A 208 -5.84 1.69 -18.30
N GLY A 209 -4.64 1.86 -17.78
CA GLY A 209 -4.35 1.95 -16.36
C GLY A 209 -2.86 1.80 -16.04
N LEU A 210 -2.47 2.09 -14.81
CA LEU A 210 -1.11 1.95 -14.34
C LEU A 210 -0.65 0.48 -14.42
N HIS A 211 0.62 0.27 -14.79
CA HIS A 211 1.26 -1.04 -14.93
C HIS A 211 0.64 -1.97 -16.00
N HIS A 212 -0.31 -1.47 -16.81
CA HIS A 212 -0.87 -2.27 -17.88
C HIS A 212 0.16 -2.44 -19.01
N PRO A 213 0.32 -3.65 -19.65
CA PRO A 213 1.30 -3.89 -20.71
C PRO A 213 1.15 -2.95 -21.92
N TYR A 214 -0.06 -2.47 -22.18
CA TYR A 214 -0.38 -1.54 -23.28
C TYR A 214 -0.67 -0.12 -22.79
N MET A 215 -0.14 0.25 -21.63
CA MET A 215 -0.28 1.59 -21.08
C MET A 215 0.26 2.64 -22.06
N LYS A 216 -0.54 3.68 -22.26
CA LYS A 216 -0.18 4.86 -23.07
C LYS A 216 -0.59 6.12 -22.32
N PHE A 217 0.13 7.20 -22.54
CA PHE A 217 -0.18 8.51 -21.99
C PHE A 217 0.29 9.62 -22.95
N ASP A 218 -0.27 10.82 -22.81
CA ASP A 218 0.14 11.98 -23.60
C ASP A 218 1.46 12.55 -23.04
N HIS A 219 2.51 12.50 -23.82
CA HIS A 219 3.86 12.95 -23.42
C HIS A 219 3.96 14.48 -23.24
N SER A 220 3.03 15.27 -23.74
CA SER A 220 3.03 16.72 -23.55
C SER A 220 2.95 17.11 -22.07
N CYS A 221 2.34 16.25 -21.22
CA CYS A 221 2.27 16.45 -19.77
C CYS A 221 3.62 16.54 -19.08
N ILE A 222 4.70 15.98 -19.68
CA ILE A 222 6.04 15.95 -19.07
C ILE A 222 6.53 17.38 -18.82
N MET A 223 6.41 18.26 -19.81
CA MET A 223 6.85 19.67 -19.68
C MET A 223 5.97 20.45 -18.71
N ASP A 224 4.67 20.14 -18.65
CA ASP A 224 3.78 20.70 -17.65
C ASP A 224 4.19 20.31 -16.22
N GLY A 225 4.49 19.03 -16.01
CA GLY A 225 5.00 18.52 -14.73
C GLY A 225 6.31 19.21 -14.29
N VAL A 226 7.24 19.39 -15.24
CA VAL A 226 8.49 20.11 -14.99
C VAL A 226 8.21 21.56 -14.56
N GLU A 227 7.32 22.26 -15.27
CA GLU A 227 7.01 23.65 -14.96
C GLU A 227 6.29 23.79 -13.62
N ILE A 228 5.32 22.89 -13.30
CA ILE A 228 4.64 22.87 -12.00
C ILE A 228 5.65 22.68 -10.86
N LEU A 229 6.54 21.68 -10.96
CA LEU A 229 7.54 21.44 -9.92
C LEU A 229 8.51 22.61 -9.77
N LYS A 230 8.94 23.20 -10.87
CA LYS A 230 9.77 24.43 -10.85
C LYS A 230 9.06 25.57 -10.13
N GLN A 231 7.81 25.86 -10.48
CA GLN A 231 7.03 26.91 -9.82
C GLN A 231 6.84 26.61 -8.33
N THR A 232 6.60 25.33 -7.98
CA THR A 232 6.50 24.90 -6.58
C THR A 232 7.76 25.23 -5.78
N VAL A 233 8.95 24.92 -6.34
CA VAL A 233 10.23 25.23 -5.70
C VAL A 233 10.45 26.74 -5.59
N LEU A 234 10.12 27.51 -6.62
CA LEU A 234 10.22 28.97 -6.57
C LEU A 234 9.34 29.57 -5.46
N LYS A 235 8.10 29.06 -5.28
CA LYS A 235 7.20 29.52 -4.20
C LYS A 235 7.75 29.20 -2.80
N VAL A 236 8.48 28.08 -2.63
CA VAL A 236 9.17 27.79 -1.36
C VAL A 236 10.29 28.79 -1.10
N LEU A 237 11.08 29.13 -2.13
CA LEU A 237 12.20 30.08 -1.98
C LEU A 237 11.71 31.50 -1.70
N GLU A 238 10.63 31.92 -2.36
CA GLU A 238 9.99 33.23 -2.11
C GLU A 238 9.45 33.37 -0.69
N ASP A 239 8.93 32.31 -0.09
CA ASP A 239 8.34 32.31 1.28
C ASP A 239 9.43 32.35 2.39
N ARG A 240 10.69 31.99 2.05
CA ARG A 240 11.83 31.91 2.97
C ARG A 240 12.85 33.06 2.86
N GLY A 241 12.72 33.88 1.84
CA GLY A 241 13.58 35.05 1.59
C GLY A 241 12.99 36.31 2.16
#